data_a89acee2e9c83a5c0046f93acdb9b6df
#
_entry.id   a89acee2e9c83a5c0046f93acdb9b6df
#
_cell.length_a   1.000
_cell.length_b   1.000
_cell.length_c   1.000
_cell.angle_alpha   90.00
_cell.angle_beta   90.00
_cell.angle_gamma   90.00
#
_symmetry.space_group_name_H-M   'P 1'
#
loop_
_entity.id
_entity.type
_entity.pdbx_description
1 polymer ?
#
loop_
_entity_poly.entity_id
_entity_poly.type
_entity_poly.pdbx_seq_one_letter_code
_entity_poly.pdbx_strand_id
1 'polypeptide(L)' 'MDQYSDKVYEEWYEYTTNQGDTFDALALDLYDDETLSSEIIKENPDYADVLVFDAGEILYLPVIEDVEQIATKPPWERS' A
#
# COMPACT_ATOMS: atom_id res chain seq x y z
N MET A 1 -17.63 6.56 2.66
CA MET A 1 -17.33 6.38 1.93
C MET A 1 -16.21 5.95 1.83
N ASP A 2 -15.68 5.26 1.63
CA ASP A 2 -14.65 4.91 1.51
C ASP A 2 -14.19 4.84 0.45
N GLN A 3 -13.70 5.18 0.14
CA GLN A 3 -13.31 5.55 -1.01
C GLN A 3 -12.13 4.95 -1.51
N TYR A 4 -11.32 4.24 -0.74
CA TYR A 4 -10.07 3.66 -1.23
C TYR A 4 -10.31 2.63 -2.31
N SER A 5 -11.33 1.81 -2.17
CA SER A 5 -11.48 0.74 -3.12
C SER A 5 -11.92 1.24 -4.48
N ASP A 6 -12.44 2.45 -4.55
CA ASP A 6 -12.85 2.98 -5.82
C ASP A 6 -11.83 3.92 -6.41
N LYS A 7 -10.72 4.10 -5.73
CA LYS A 7 -9.76 5.08 -6.16
C LYS A 7 -8.99 4.62 -7.36
N VAL A 8 -8.71 5.53 -8.25
CA VAL A 8 -7.83 5.28 -9.38
C VAL A 8 -6.57 6.09 -9.12
N TYR A 9 -5.44 5.43 -9.12
CA TYR A 9 -4.20 6.09 -8.80
C TYR A 9 -3.51 6.50 -10.07
N GLU A 10 -2.85 7.64 -10.03
CA GLU A 10 -2.18 8.16 -11.19
C GLU A 10 -0.69 7.99 -11.12
N GLU A 11 -0.16 7.63 -9.96
CA GLU A 11 1.26 7.46 -9.78
C GLU A 11 1.55 6.22 -8.99
N TRP A 12 2.62 5.56 -9.35
CA TRP A 12 3.04 4.34 -8.66
C TRP A 12 4.54 4.38 -8.49
N TYR A 13 5.00 3.70 -7.43
CA TYR A 13 6.41 3.41 -7.28
C TYR A 13 6.67 2.02 -7.80
N GLU A 14 7.77 1.84 -8.49
CA GLU A 14 8.19 0.52 -8.90
C GLU A 14 9.12 -0.01 -7.81
N TYR A 15 8.76 -1.13 -7.23
CA TYR A 15 9.47 -1.67 -6.08
C TYR A 15 9.95 -3.08 -6.39
N THR A 16 11.22 -3.33 -6.13
CA THR A 16 11.78 -4.67 -6.29
C THR A 16 11.80 -5.33 -4.92
N THR A 17 11.15 -6.48 -4.82
CA THR A 17 10.97 -7.12 -3.53
C THR A 17 12.25 -7.69 -2.99
N ASN A 18 12.29 -7.84 -1.69
CA ASN A 18 13.31 -8.59 -0.98
C ASN A 18 12.70 -9.87 -0.50
N GLN A 19 13.55 -10.87 -0.29
CA GLN A 19 13.10 -12.14 0.24
C GLN A 19 12.37 -11.91 1.54
N GLY A 20 11.16 -12.42 1.64
CA GLY A 20 10.40 -12.33 2.87
C GLY A 20 9.41 -11.18 2.92
N ASP A 21 9.36 -10.34 1.91
CA ASP A 21 8.40 -9.25 1.88
C ASP A 21 6.98 -9.78 1.82
N THR A 22 6.05 -9.03 2.39
CA THR A 22 4.63 -9.33 2.32
C THR A 22 3.89 -8.04 2.02
N PHE A 23 2.65 -8.19 1.50
CA PHE A 23 1.85 -7.00 1.23
C PHE A 23 1.59 -6.20 2.50
N ASP A 24 1.31 -6.89 3.60
CA ASP A 24 1.00 -6.19 4.85
C ASP A 24 2.20 -5.39 5.32
N ALA A 25 3.38 -5.98 5.26
CA ALA A 25 4.57 -5.30 5.71
C ALA A 25 4.88 -4.11 4.84
N LEU A 26 4.68 -4.25 3.54
CA LEU A 26 4.93 -3.15 2.63
C LEU A 26 3.96 -2.00 2.88
N ALA A 27 2.70 -2.33 3.12
CA ALA A 27 1.72 -1.28 3.39
C ALA A 27 2.06 -0.56 4.68
N LEU A 28 2.50 -1.31 5.68
CA LEU A 28 2.85 -0.69 6.94
C LEU A 28 4.05 0.24 6.77
N ASP A 29 5.05 -0.22 6.01
CA ASP A 29 6.24 0.60 5.80
C ASP A 29 5.96 1.84 4.99
N LEU A 30 5.13 1.72 3.97
CA LEU A 30 4.93 2.82 3.05
C LEU A 30 3.85 3.78 3.50
N TYR A 31 2.77 3.23 4.05
CA TYR A 31 1.60 4.03 4.34
C TYR A 31 1.33 4.12 5.84
N ASP A 32 2.14 3.42 6.62
CA ASP A 32 1.95 3.36 8.06
C ASP A 32 0.57 2.82 8.41
N ASP A 33 0.05 1.95 7.54
CA ASP A 33 -1.29 1.41 7.71
C ASP A 33 -1.36 0.09 6.96
N GLU A 34 -1.31 -1.02 7.68
CA GLU A 34 -1.28 -2.33 7.06
C GLU A 34 -2.58 -2.65 6.35
N THR A 35 -3.68 -1.99 6.70
CA THR A 35 -4.94 -2.26 6.04
C THR A 35 -4.93 -1.78 4.60
N LEU A 36 -3.98 -0.94 4.24
CA LEU A 36 -3.87 -0.49 2.86
C LEU A 36 -3.18 -1.51 1.97
N SER A 37 -2.83 -2.67 2.51
CA SER A 37 -2.27 -3.72 1.67
C SER A 37 -3.23 -4.09 0.54
N SER A 38 -4.53 -3.97 0.77
CA SER A 38 -5.50 -4.28 -0.26
C SER A 38 -5.34 -3.37 -1.47
N GLU A 39 -4.89 -2.14 -1.26
CA GLU A 39 -4.68 -1.24 -2.39
C GLU A 39 -3.47 -1.68 -3.21
N ILE A 40 -2.45 -2.20 -2.54
CA ILE A 40 -1.29 -2.71 -3.26
C ILE A 40 -1.70 -3.95 -4.06
N ILE A 41 -2.46 -4.84 -3.46
CA ILE A 41 -2.90 -6.05 -4.12
C ILE A 41 -3.72 -5.71 -5.36
N LYS A 42 -4.57 -4.73 -5.24
CA LYS A 42 -5.43 -4.32 -6.34
C LYS A 42 -4.62 -3.86 -7.53
N GLU A 43 -3.48 -3.23 -7.28
CA GLU A 43 -2.64 -2.74 -8.36
C GLU A 43 -1.68 -3.82 -8.88
N ASN A 44 -1.63 -4.96 -8.23
CA ASN A 44 -0.74 -6.05 -8.62
C ASN A 44 -1.50 -7.36 -8.64
N PRO A 45 -2.51 -7.47 -9.50
CA PRO A 45 -3.39 -8.64 -9.44
C PRO A 45 -2.68 -9.95 -9.73
N ASP A 46 -1.57 -9.91 -10.46
CA ASP A 46 -0.84 -11.12 -10.76
C ASP A 46 -0.21 -11.73 -9.52
N TYR A 47 -0.06 -10.93 -8.47
CA TYR A 47 0.57 -11.39 -7.25
C TYR A 47 -0.43 -11.50 -6.10
N ALA A 48 -1.72 -11.42 -6.40
CA ALA A 48 -2.73 -11.29 -5.34
C ALA A 48 -2.71 -12.45 -4.37
N ASP A 49 -2.30 -13.63 -4.82
CA ASP A 49 -2.29 -14.79 -3.94
C ASP A 49 -0.90 -15.12 -3.39
N VAL A 50 0.04 -14.22 -3.55
CA VAL A 50 1.37 -14.44 -3.01
C VAL A 50 1.37 -14.01 -1.55
N LEU A 51 1.76 -14.92 -0.67
CA LEU A 51 1.81 -14.60 0.75
C LEU A 51 3.14 -14.02 1.16
N VAL A 52 4.22 -14.56 0.63
CA VAL A 52 5.56 -14.09 0.94
C VAL A 52 6.32 -14.03 -0.36
N PHE A 53 6.95 -12.92 -0.61
CA PHE A 53 7.67 -12.72 -1.88
C PHE A 53 9.08 -13.25 -1.81
N ASP A 54 9.56 -13.71 -2.95
CA ASP A 54 10.97 -13.93 -3.15
C ASP A 54 11.60 -12.61 -3.54
N ALA A 55 12.90 -12.56 -3.44
CA ALA A 55 13.62 -11.38 -3.87
C ALA A 55 13.51 -11.23 -5.38
N GLY A 56 13.44 -10.00 -5.83
CA GLY A 56 13.53 -9.72 -7.26
C GLY A 56 12.22 -9.59 -7.99
N GLU A 57 11.08 -9.66 -7.30
CA GLU A 57 9.80 -9.43 -7.95
C GLU A 57 9.54 -7.96 -8.05
N ILE A 58 8.85 -7.54 -9.10
CA ILE A 58 8.56 -6.14 -9.30
C ILE A 58 7.11 -5.88 -8.96
N LEU A 59 6.90 -4.98 -8.04
CA LEU A 59 5.56 -4.56 -7.63
C LEU A 59 5.37 -3.09 -7.95
N TYR A 60 4.14 -2.73 -8.21
CA TYR A 60 3.77 -1.34 -8.40
C TYR A 60 3.00 -0.89 -7.18
N LEU A 61 3.53 0.08 -6.48
CA LEU A 61 2.98 0.54 -5.22
C LEU A 61 2.31 1.88 -5.47
N PRO A 62 0.99 1.95 -5.36
CA PRO A 62 0.31 3.21 -5.68
C PRO A 62 0.67 4.30 -4.69
N VAL A 63 0.75 5.51 -5.20
CA VAL A 63 0.93 6.66 -4.35
C VAL A 63 -0.44 7.00 -3.79
N ILE A 64 -0.65 6.75 -2.52
CA ILE A 64 -1.94 6.92 -1.89
C ILE A 64 -1.94 8.23 -1.15
N GLU A 65 -2.47 9.23 -1.80
CA GLU A 65 -2.46 10.53 -1.18
C GLU A 65 -3.51 10.68 -0.11
N ASP A 66 -4.48 9.79 -0.12
CA ASP A 66 -5.48 9.84 0.92
C ASP A 66 -4.90 9.56 2.28
N VAL A 67 -3.75 8.95 2.33
CA VAL A 67 -3.08 8.78 3.60
C VAL A 67 -2.88 10.12 4.26
N GLU A 68 -2.69 11.13 3.44
CA GLU A 68 -2.49 12.45 3.98
C GLU A 68 -3.71 13.00 4.64
N GLN A 69 -4.86 12.47 4.31
CA GLN A 69 -6.06 12.92 4.97
C GLN A 69 -6.06 12.51 6.41
N ILE A 70 -5.40 11.43 6.70
CA ILE A 70 -5.25 11.05 8.08
C ILE A 70 -4.47 12.12 8.80
N ALA A 71 -3.51 12.67 8.11
CA ALA A 71 -2.68 13.72 8.69
C ALA A 71 -3.46 15.00 8.89
N THR A 72 -4.61 15.11 8.25
CA THR A 72 -5.39 16.32 8.42
C THR A 72 -6.23 16.29 9.67
N LYS A 73 -6.22 15.19 10.39
CA LYS A 73 -6.93 15.16 11.65
C LYS A 73 -6.38 16.22 12.56
N PRO A 74 -7.24 16.75 13.43
CA PRO A 74 -6.77 17.74 14.38
C PRO A 74 -5.66 17.14 15.23
N PRO A 75 -4.72 17.96 15.64
CA PRO A 75 -3.59 17.46 16.42
C PRO A 75 -4.00 16.72 17.67
N TRP A 76 -5.07 17.13 18.30
CA TRP A 76 -5.48 16.51 19.54
C TRP A 76 -5.98 15.09 19.31
N GLU A 77 -6.42 14.77 18.10
CA GLU A 77 -6.89 13.43 17.84
C GLU A 77 -5.74 12.49 17.53
N ARG A 78 -4.63 13.06 17.15
CA ARG A 78 -3.53 12.23 16.75
C ARG A 78 -2.65 11.84 17.90
N SER A 79 -2.77 12.52 18.97
CA SER A 79 -1.87 12.24 20.08
C SER A 79 -2.30 11.07 20.94
#